data_10fd1ef28bfa823af003b974009b8250
#
_entry.id   10fd1ef28bfa823af003b974009b8250
#
_cell.length_a   1.000
_cell.length_b   1.000
_cell.length_c   1.000
_cell.angle_alpha   90.00
_cell.angle_beta   90.00
_cell.angle_gamma   90.00
#
_symmetry.space_group_name_H-M   'P 1'
#
loop_
_entity.id
_entity.type
_entity.pdbx_description
1 polymer ?
#
loop_
_entity_poly.entity_id
_entity_poly.type
_entity_poly.pdbx_seq_one_letter_code
_entity_poly.pdbx_strand_id
1 'polypeptide(L)'
;NWPAARAALRCRRTLVTLIATTVLIAGNWLVFIWAVAHDYVLQASLGYFINPLVNVLLGFVFLHGRLRRWQTCSVVLAAVGVGYLTFAGGSFPALALFLAATFGLYGLLRKTARVNAMVGLTIETALLTPPALVFLVYLLITKQAAFGAGVPRMDVLLLLAGVVTATPLLWFTEAARRLRLATLGFLQYLAPTGHFLLAVPAFHEPFTRTHIVAFGCIWTAQAI
;
A
#
# COMPACT_ATOMS: atom_id res chain seq x y z
N ASN A 1 8.75 -8.36 22.89
CA ASN A 1 8.78 -9.66 22.19
C ASN A 1 10.17 -10.00 21.58
N TRP A 2 11.24 -9.71 22.31
CA TRP A 2 12.61 -9.98 21.86
C TRP A 2 12.89 -11.46 21.53
N PRO A 3 12.37 -12.45 22.30
CA PRO A 3 12.56 -13.86 21.97
C PRO A 3 11.97 -14.24 20.62
N ALA A 4 10.79 -13.72 20.27
CA ALA A 4 10.13 -13.97 18.98
C ALA A 4 10.91 -13.36 17.82
N ALA A 5 11.50 -12.18 17.98
CA ALA A 5 12.35 -11.56 16.99
C ALA A 5 13.62 -12.37 16.73
N ARG A 6 14.30 -12.83 17.81
CA ARG A 6 15.47 -13.71 17.69
C ARG A 6 15.14 -15.04 16.99
N ALA A 7 14.00 -15.65 17.31
CA ALA A 7 13.56 -16.89 16.68
C ALA A 7 13.28 -16.65 15.16
N ALA A 8 12.67 -15.53 14.81
CA ALA A 8 12.40 -15.15 13.41
C ALA A 8 13.70 -14.97 12.61
N LEU A 9 14.71 -14.30 13.19
CA LEU A 9 16.02 -14.07 12.56
C LEU A 9 16.83 -15.36 12.39
N ARG A 10 16.68 -16.36 13.26
CA ARG A 10 17.34 -17.66 13.14
C ARG A 10 16.73 -18.58 12.09
N CYS A 11 15.45 -18.39 11.76
CA CYS A 11 14.76 -19.18 10.75
C CYS A 11 15.03 -18.59 9.36
N ARG A 12 15.90 -19.23 8.56
CA ARG A 12 16.28 -18.77 7.20
C ARG A 12 15.08 -18.45 6.31
N ARG A 13 14.04 -19.29 6.33
CA ARG A 13 12.83 -19.08 5.54
C ARG A 13 12.09 -17.79 5.95
N THR A 14 11.95 -17.57 7.26
CA THR A 14 11.30 -16.37 7.79
C THR A 14 12.12 -15.12 7.48
N LEU A 15 13.45 -15.21 7.65
CA LEU A 15 14.34 -14.08 7.35
C LEU A 15 14.28 -13.68 5.87
N VAL A 16 14.34 -14.64 4.95
CA VAL A 16 14.22 -14.37 3.51
C VAL A 16 12.86 -13.73 3.19
N THR A 17 11.77 -14.22 3.79
CA THR A 17 10.45 -13.62 3.63
C THR A 17 10.42 -12.17 4.13
N LEU A 18 11.02 -11.89 5.30
CA LEU A 18 11.07 -10.54 5.85
C LEU A 18 11.98 -9.60 5.04
N ILE A 19 13.09 -10.09 4.50
CA ILE A 19 13.92 -9.30 3.56
C ILE A 19 13.11 -8.99 2.30
N ALA A 20 12.40 -9.96 1.73
CA ALA A 20 11.56 -9.74 0.56
C ALA A 20 10.45 -8.72 0.84
N THR A 21 9.76 -8.83 1.98
CA THR A 21 8.73 -7.84 2.37
C THR A 21 9.33 -6.45 2.62
N THR A 22 10.52 -6.37 3.18
CA THR A 22 11.25 -5.11 3.37
C THR A 22 11.55 -4.44 2.04
N VAL A 23 12.07 -5.19 1.06
CA VAL A 23 12.36 -4.66 -0.27
C VAL A 23 11.09 -4.22 -1.00
N LEU A 24 10.03 -5.04 -0.92
CA LEU A 24 8.74 -4.71 -1.55
C LEU A 24 8.14 -3.44 -1.00
N ILE A 25 8.09 -3.29 0.33
CA ILE A 25 7.46 -2.10 0.94
C ILE A 25 8.34 -0.86 0.78
N ALA A 26 9.66 -0.98 0.89
CA ALA A 26 10.58 0.12 0.65
C ALA A 26 10.53 0.60 -0.81
N GLY A 27 10.57 -0.32 -1.77
CA GLY A 27 10.44 0.00 -3.19
C GLY A 27 9.09 0.62 -3.52
N ASN A 28 7.99 0.10 -2.93
CA ASN A 28 6.67 0.67 -3.08
C ASN A 28 6.62 2.14 -2.62
N TRP A 29 7.10 2.43 -1.40
CA TRP A 29 7.14 3.78 -0.85
C TRP A 29 8.05 4.72 -1.64
N LEU A 30 9.24 4.25 -2.06
CA LEU A 30 10.17 5.04 -2.87
C LEU A 30 9.52 5.47 -4.19
N VAL A 31 8.90 4.51 -4.90
CA VAL A 31 8.23 4.81 -6.18
C VAL A 31 7.00 5.69 -5.97
N PHE A 32 6.25 5.51 -4.88
CA PHE A 32 5.12 6.37 -4.54
C PHE A 32 5.56 7.82 -4.28
N ILE A 33 6.57 8.01 -3.42
CA ILE A 33 7.11 9.35 -3.10
C ILE A 33 7.68 10.00 -4.36
N TRP A 34 8.42 9.24 -5.18
CA TRP A 34 8.95 9.72 -6.45
C TRP A 34 7.82 10.16 -7.39
N ALA A 35 6.78 9.36 -7.53
CA ALA A 35 5.63 9.67 -8.38
C ALA A 35 4.92 10.96 -7.94
N VAL A 36 4.71 11.14 -6.62
CA VAL A 36 4.10 12.37 -6.08
C VAL A 36 5.00 13.58 -6.32
N ALA A 37 6.32 13.44 -6.14
CA ALA A 37 7.29 14.52 -6.33
C ALA A 37 7.45 14.96 -7.81
N HIS A 38 7.04 14.11 -8.77
CA HIS A 38 7.12 14.39 -10.21
C HIS A 38 5.73 14.53 -10.86
N ASP A 39 4.70 14.88 -10.09
CA ASP A 39 3.33 15.13 -10.55
C ASP A 39 2.60 13.94 -11.18
N TYR A 40 3.09 12.68 -10.94
CA TYR A 40 2.38 11.46 -11.33
C TYR A 40 1.32 11.03 -10.30
N VAL A 41 0.70 11.99 -9.63
CA VAL A 41 -0.26 11.75 -8.53
C VAL A 41 -1.45 10.92 -8.99
N LEU A 42 -1.95 11.19 -10.21
CA LEU A 42 -3.08 10.44 -10.79
C LEU A 42 -2.74 8.95 -10.97
N GLN A 43 -1.55 8.62 -11.50
CA GLN A 43 -1.13 7.23 -11.64
C GLN A 43 -0.89 6.55 -10.28
N ALA A 44 -0.31 7.27 -9.32
CA ALA A 44 -0.14 6.76 -7.96
C ALA A 44 -1.50 6.46 -7.30
N SER A 45 -2.47 7.37 -7.45
CA SER A 45 -3.84 7.21 -6.96
C SER A 45 -4.55 6.01 -7.60
N LEU A 46 -4.38 5.80 -8.91
CA LEU A 46 -4.95 4.66 -9.62
C LEU A 46 -4.45 3.32 -9.03
N GLY A 47 -3.23 3.27 -8.52
CA GLY A 47 -2.68 2.10 -7.82
C GLY A 47 -3.54 1.68 -6.62
N TYR A 48 -4.14 2.62 -5.89
CA TYR A 48 -5.04 2.31 -4.77
C TYR A 48 -6.34 1.65 -5.22
N PHE A 49 -6.80 1.94 -6.45
CA PHE A 49 -7.99 1.29 -7.02
C PHE A 49 -7.67 -0.10 -7.59
N ILE A 50 -6.46 -0.30 -8.13
CA ILE A 50 -6.02 -1.59 -8.67
C ILE A 50 -5.65 -2.56 -7.54
N ASN A 51 -5.09 -2.09 -6.43
CA ASN A 51 -4.56 -2.90 -5.35
C ASN A 51 -5.56 -3.92 -4.75
N PRO A 52 -6.83 -3.56 -4.48
CA PRO A 52 -7.83 -4.53 -4.03
C PRO A 52 -8.01 -5.70 -5.00
N LEU A 53 -8.03 -5.44 -6.30
CA LEU A 53 -8.16 -6.48 -7.33
C LEU A 53 -6.93 -7.41 -7.34
N VAL A 54 -5.73 -6.83 -7.20
CA VAL A 54 -4.48 -7.60 -7.07
C VAL A 54 -4.54 -8.50 -5.82
N ASN A 55 -5.01 -8.00 -4.69
CA ASN A 55 -5.17 -8.80 -3.46
C ASN A 55 -6.14 -9.97 -3.65
N VAL A 56 -7.27 -9.74 -4.34
CA VAL A 56 -8.22 -10.82 -4.67
C VAL A 56 -7.57 -11.84 -5.58
N LEU A 57 -6.88 -11.41 -6.64
CA LEU A 57 -6.17 -12.27 -7.58
C LEU A 57 -5.10 -13.11 -6.88
N LEU A 58 -4.26 -12.48 -6.06
CA LEU A 58 -3.22 -13.19 -5.29
C LEU A 58 -3.84 -14.19 -4.30
N GLY A 59 -4.94 -13.84 -3.66
CA GLY A 59 -5.70 -14.73 -2.79
C GLY A 59 -6.26 -15.94 -3.53
N PHE A 60 -6.74 -15.75 -4.75
CA PHE A 60 -7.24 -16.83 -5.60
C PHE A 60 -6.11 -17.73 -6.10
N VAL A 61 -5.06 -17.15 -6.70
CA VAL A 61 -3.97 -17.90 -7.34
C VAL A 61 -3.08 -18.62 -6.32
N PHE A 62 -2.63 -17.93 -5.26
CA PHE A 62 -1.63 -18.48 -4.34
C PHE A 62 -2.20 -19.13 -3.09
N LEU A 63 -3.37 -18.70 -2.65
CA LEU A 63 -4.00 -19.25 -1.43
C LEU A 63 -5.18 -20.16 -1.76
N HIS A 64 -5.43 -20.46 -3.05
CA HIS A 64 -6.54 -21.31 -3.51
C HIS A 64 -7.89 -20.85 -2.92
N GLY A 65 -8.04 -19.54 -2.73
CA GLY A 65 -9.26 -18.94 -2.20
C GLY A 65 -10.42 -19.16 -3.16
N ARG A 66 -11.51 -19.75 -2.69
CA ARG A 66 -12.74 -19.86 -3.51
C ARG A 66 -13.57 -18.60 -3.34
N LEU A 67 -13.87 -17.94 -4.44
CA LEU A 67 -14.84 -16.85 -4.46
C LEU A 67 -16.27 -17.43 -4.55
N ARG A 68 -17.19 -16.85 -3.78
CA ARG A 68 -18.61 -17.13 -3.95
C ARG A 68 -19.10 -16.42 -5.22
N ARG A 69 -20.20 -16.89 -5.83
CA ARG A 69 -20.76 -16.30 -7.07
C ARG A 69 -20.91 -14.78 -6.98
N TRP A 70 -21.45 -14.27 -5.87
CA TRP A 70 -21.62 -12.85 -5.63
C TRP A 70 -20.27 -12.11 -5.54
N GLN A 71 -19.28 -12.69 -4.87
CA GLN A 71 -17.92 -12.12 -4.82
C GLN A 71 -17.26 -12.07 -6.19
N THR A 72 -17.51 -13.06 -7.06
CA THR A 72 -17.02 -13.03 -8.44
C THR A 72 -17.69 -11.88 -9.22
N CYS A 73 -18.99 -11.68 -9.09
CA CYS A 73 -19.67 -10.53 -9.70
C CYS A 73 -19.10 -9.21 -9.20
N SER A 74 -18.87 -9.06 -7.89
CA SER A 74 -18.24 -7.88 -7.29
C SER A 74 -16.85 -7.60 -7.87
N VAL A 75 -16.00 -8.62 -7.99
CA VAL A 75 -14.65 -8.50 -8.57
C VAL A 75 -14.70 -8.08 -10.03
N VAL A 76 -15.58 -8.69 -10.82
CA VAL A 76 -15.75 -8.32 -12.24
C VAL A 76 -16.23 -6.87 -12.37
N LEU A 77 -17.22 -6.47 -11.58
CA LEU A 77 -17.75 -5.11 -11.61
C LEU A 77 -16.69 -4.07 -11.19
N ALA A 78 -15.93 -4.35 -10.12
CA ALA A 78 -14.82 -3.52 -9.70
C ALA A 78 -13.71 -3.45 -10.77
N ALA A 79 -13.40 -4.58 -11.43
CA ALA A 79 -12.42 -4.62 -12.51
C ALA A 79 -12.86 -3.79 -13.73
N VAL A 80 -14.15 -3.78 -14.06
CA VAL A 80 -14.72 -2.92 -15.11
C VAL A 80 -14.57 -1.44 -14.73
N GLY A 81 -14.90 -1.06 -13.49
CA GLY A 81 -14.75 0.31 -13.01
C GLY A 81 -13.29 0.81 -13.04
N VAL A 82 -12.37 -0.02 -12.57
CA VAL A 82 -10.92 0.27 -12.59
C VAL A 82 -10.39 0.31 -14.03
N GLY A 83 -10.81 -0.64 -14.88
CA GLY A 83 -10.45 -0.66 -16.31
C GLY A 83 -10.90 0.62 -17.00
N TYR A 84 -12.13 1.05 -16.77
CA TYR A 84 -12.65 2.30 -17.33
C TYR A 84 -11.82 3.52 -16.92
N LEU A 85 -11.47 3.64 -15.63
CA LEU A 85 -10.56 4.70 -15.15
C LEU A 85 -9.19 4.66 -15.84
N THR A 86 -8.65 3.45 -16.01
CA THR A 86 -7.35 3.24 -16.65
C THR A 86 -7.34 3.68 -18.11
N PHE A 87 -8.35 3.26 -18.88
CA PHE A 87 -8.47 3.62 -20.30
C PHE A 87 -8.81 5.09 -20.51
N ALA A 88 -9.63 5.69 -19.63
CA ALA A 88 -9.95 7.12 -19.70
C ALA A 88 -8.71 8.01 -19.43
N GLY A 89 -7.71 7.49 -18.72
CA GLY A 89 -6.44 8.19 -18.48
C GLY A 89 -5.50 8.28 -19.68
N GLY A 90 -5.77 7.56 -20.78
CA GLY A 90 -5.06 7.67 -22.06
C GLY A 90 -3.60 7.18 -22.09
N SER A 91 -3.05 6.67 -21.00
CA SER A 91 -1.68 6.16 -20.91
C SER A 91 -1.63 4.83 -20.15
N PHE A 92 -0.64 3.98 -20.49
CA PHE A 92 -0.45 2.71 -19.77
C PHE A 92 -0.05 2.97 -18.32
N PRO A 93 -0.78 2.44 -17.31
CA PRO A 93 -0.61 2.80 -15.91
C PRO A 93 0.50 1.97 -15.24
N ALA A 94 1.73 2.04 -15.76
CA ALA A 94 2.85 1.24 -15.27
C ALA A 94 3.15 1.46 -13.79
N LEU A 95 3.12 2.72 -13.33
CA LEU A 95 3.33 3.09 -11.93
C LEU A 95 2.23 2.51 -11.04
N ALA A 96 0.97 2.65 -11.45
CA ALA A 96 -0.18 2.13 -10.71
C ALA A 96 -0.10 0.60 -10.55
N LEU A 97 0.24 -0.11 -11.63
CA LEU A 97 0.42 -1.57 -11.62
C LEU A 97 1.59 -1.99 -10.73
N PHE A 98 2.72 -1.28 -10.80
CA PHE A 98 3.87 -1.54 -9.95
C PHE A 98 3.50 -1.38 -8.45
N LEU A 99 2.86 -0.26 -8.10
CA LEU A 99 2.44 0.03 -6.72
C LEU A 99 1.45 -1.03 -6.21
N ALA A 100 0.44 -1.37 -7.01
CA ALA A 100 -0.54 -2.38 -6.65
C ALA A 100 0.08 -3.78 -6.51
N ALA A 101 0.95 -4.18 -7.44
CA ALA A 101 1.60 -5.49 -7.41
C ALA A 101 2.55 -5.63 -6.21
N THR A 102 3.41 -4.63 -5.96
CA THR A 102 4.38 -4.68 -4.85
C THR A 102 3.68 -4.67 -3.49
N PHE A 103 2.63 -3.86 -3.32
CA PHE A 103 1.86 -3.83 -2.07
C PHE A 103 1.01 -5.09 -1.88
N GLY A 104 0.40 -5.62 -2.95
CA GLY A 104 -0.32 -6.89 -2.91
C GLY A 104 0.58 -8.07 -2.55
N LEU A 105 1.76 -8.18 -3.17
CA LEU A 105 2.77 -9.19 -2.84
C LEU A 105 3.27 -9.04 -1.39
N TYR A 106 3.49 -7.82 -0.93
CA TYR A 106 3.79 -7.56 0.48
C TYR A 106 2.71 -8.15 1.39
N GLY A 107 1.43 -7.86 1.13
CA GLY A 107 0.29 -8.39 1.88
C GLY A 107 0.24 -9.93 1.88
N LEU A 108 0.46 -10.56 0.72
CA LEU A 108 0.51 -12.01 0.58
C LEU A 108 1.65 -12.63 1.40
N LEU A 109 2.86 -12.08 1.29
CA LEU A 109 4.02 -12.58 2.04
C LEU A 109 3.85 -12.36 3.55
N ARG A 110 3.30 -11.22 3.98
CA ARG A 110 3.00 -10.96 5.40
C ARG A 110 1.93 -11.90 5.94
N LYS A 111 0.95 -12.28 5.12
CA LYS A 111 -0.06 -13.28 5.48
C LYS A 111 0.55 -14.66 5.72
N THR A 112 1.50 -15.06 4.89
CA THR A 112 2.13 -16.38 4.96
C THR A 112 3.32 -16.44 5.92
N ALA A 113 3.86 -15.28 6.34
CA ALA A 113 4.98 -15.19 7.26
C ALA A 113 4.62 -15.75 8.66
N ARG A 114 5.52 -16.56 9.24
CA ARG A 114 5.36 -17.17 10.56
C ARG A 114 5.76 -16.23 11.72
N VAL A 115 5.46 -14.95 11.60
CA VAL A 115 5.73 -13.93 12.61
C VAL A 115 4.51 -13.03 12.78
N ASN A 116 4.29 -12.49 13.98
CA ASN A 116 3.20 -11.55 14.20
C ASN A 116 3.49 -10.20 13.52
N ALA A 117 2.46 -9.35 13.39
CA ALA A 117 2.55 -8.07 12.68
C ALA A 117 3.64 -7.17 13.28
N MET A 118 3.66 -7.04 14.61
CA MET A 118 4.59 -6.16 15.31
C MET A 118 6.05 -6.62 15.16
N VAL A 119 6.34 -7.92 15.41
CA VAL A 119 7.71 -8.45 15.26
C VAL A 119 8.21 -8.31 13.83
N GLY A 120 7.35 -8.59 12.85
CA GLY A 120 7.73 -8.45 11.46
C GLY A 120 8.03 -7.02 11.08
N LEU A 121 7.15 -6.06 11.44
CA LEU A 121 7.40 -4.64 11.16
C LEU A 121 8.66 -4.13 11.88
N THR A 122 8.92 -4.56 13.13
CA THR A 122 10.15 -4.21 13.84
C THR A 122 11.40 -4.69 13.09
N ILE A 123 11.39 -5.92 12.55
CA ILE A 123 12.52 -6.45 11.79
C ILE A 123 12.66 -5.73 10.45
N GLU A 124 11.55 -5.48 9.73
CA GLU A 124 11.54 -4.70 8.48
C GLU A 124 12.13 -3.31 8.69
N THR A 125 11.69 -2.61 9.73
CA THR A 125 12.23 -1.28 10.10
C THR A 125 13.71 -1.37 10.47
N ALA A 126 14.12 -2.36 11.26
CA ALA A 126 15.52 -2.54 11.62
C ALA A 126 16.42 -2.83 10.40
N LEU A 127 15.91 -3.57 9.41
CA LEU A 127 16.63 -3.82 8.15
C LEU A 127 16.76 -2.57 7.29
N LEU A 128 15.75 -1.67 7.32
CA LEU A 128 15.78 -0.40 6.57
C LEU A 128 16.56 0.70 7.28
N THR A 129 16.74 0.61 8.58
CA THR A 129 17.42 1.66 9.38
C THR A 129 18.84 1.96 8.89
N PRO A 130 19.74 0.96 8.65
CA PRO A 130 21.08 1.26 8.18
C PRO A 130 21.13 2.03 6.84
N PRO A 131 20.48 1.58 5.75
CA PRO A 131 20.48 2.33 4.50
C PRO A 131 19.81 3.70 4.63
N ALA A 132 18.75 3.82 5.45
CA ALA A 132 18.08 5.10 5.70
C ALA A 132 18.98 6.08 6.45
N LEU A 133 19.75 5.61 7.43
CA LEU A 133 20.72 6.45 8.14
C LEU A 133 21.86 6.90 7.22
N VAL A 134 22.39 6.01 6.40
CA VAL A 134 23.42 6.38 5.41
C VAL A 134 22.89 7.46 4.47
N PHE A 135 21.66 7.31 3.98
CA PHE A 135 21.04 8.31 3.11
C PHE A 135 20.79 9.64 3.84
N LEU A 136 20.31 9.60 5.08
CA LEU A 136 20.11 10.81 5.89
C LEU A 136 21.44 11.54 6.14
N VAL A 137 22.51 10.83 6.49
CA VAL A 137 23.85 11.40 6.69
C VAL A 137 24.36 12.03 5.38
N TYR A 138 24.16 11.36 4.26
CA TYR A 138 24.49 11.91 2.94
C TYR A 138 23.76 13.24 2.69
N LEU A 139 22.43 13.30 2.94
CA LEU A 139 21.65 14.54 2.78
C LEU A 139 22.10 15.65 3.73
N LEU A 140 22.47 15.31 4.97
CA LEU A 140 23.00 16.29 5.94
C LEU A 140 24.35 16.87 5.48
N ILE A 141 25.27 16.04 5.01
CA ILE A 141 26.59 16.46 4.50
C ILE A 141 26.43 17.35 3.26
N THR A 142 25.52 16.99 2.35
CA THR A 142 25.26 17.75 1.12
C THR A 142 24.36 18.96 1.34
N LYS A 143 23.93 19.22 2.58
CA LYS A 143 22.99 20.32 2.97
C LYS A 143 21.65 20.27 2.21
N GLN A 144 21.22 19.09 1.81
CA GLN A 144 19.93 18.85 1.13
C GLN A 144 18.87 18.30 2.10
N ALA A 145 19.21 18.06 3.36
CA ALA A 145 18.28 17.55 4.35
C ALA A 145 17.27 18.62 4.75
N ALA A 146 15.99 18.30 4.70
CA ALA A 146 14.94 19.12 5.30
C ALA A 146 14.92 18.99 6.84
N PHE A 147 15.35 17.83 7.36
CA PHE A 147 15.49 17.59 8.80
C PHE A 147 16.70 18.33 9.37
N GLY A 148 16.49 19.08 10.44
CA GLY A 148 17.56 19.89 11.06
C GLY A 148 17.91 21.17 10.30
N ALA A 149 17.11 21.57 9.30
CA ALA A 149 17.32 22.81 8.54
C ALA A 149 16.89 24.09 9.28
N GLY A 150 16.67 24.01 10.60
CA GLY A 150 16.28 25.16 11.43
C GLY A 150 14.78 25.51 11.38
N VAL A 151 13.93 24.62 10.84
CA VAL A 151 12.48 24.77 10.83
C VAL A 151 11.84 23.72 11.75
N PRO A 152 11.62 24.01 13.05
CA PRO A 152 11.17 23.04 14.05
C PRO A 152 9.86 22.33 13.67
N ARG A 153 8.96 23.06 13.00
CA ARG A 153 7.69 22.48 12.52
C ARG A 153 7.92 21.35 11.51
N MET A 154 8.91 21.49 10.63
CA MET A 154 9.26 20.46 9.64
C MET A 154 9.83 19.22 10.33
N ASP A 155 10.70 19.40 11.30
CA ASP A 155 11.31 18.31 12.06
C ASP A 155 10.24 17.50 12.80
N VAL A 156 9.29 18.18 13.46
CA VAL A 156 8.15 17.54 14.13
C VAL A 156 7.28 16.76 13.13
N LEU A 157 6.97 17.34 11.97
CA LEU A 157 6.18 16.66 10.93
C LEU A 157 6.88 15.42 10.40
N LEU A 158 8.20 15.47 10.18
CA LEU A 158 8.99 14.34 9.73
C LEU A 158 9.03 13.20 10.76
N LEU A 159 9.15 13.53 12.06
CA LEU A 159 9.09 12.55 13.15
C LEU A 159 7.69 11.92 13.26
N LEU A 160 6.63 12.73 13.17
CA LEU A 160 5.25 12.25 13.21
C LEU A 160 4.91 11.38 12.01
N ALA A 161 5.49 11.65 10.84
CA ALA A 161 5.27 10.86 9.63
C ALA A 161 5.60 9.38 9.85
N GLY A 162 6.63 9.06 10.65
CA GLY A 162 6.95 7.67 11.01
C GLY A 162 5.82 6.97 11.76
N VAL A 163 5.22 7.62 12.74
CA VAL A 163 4.11 7.07 13.54
C VAL A 163 2.84 6.93 12.68
N VAL A 164 2.52 7.98 11.92
CA VAL A 164 1.34 8.03 11.03
C VAL A 164 1.43 6.95 9.94
N THR A 165 2.62 6.62 9.48
CA THR A 165 2.84 5.56 8.48
C THR A 165 2.85 4.16 9.10
N ALA A 166 3.52 3.98 10.24
CA ALA A 166 3.68 2.68 10.88
C ALA A 166 2.34 2.12 11.40
N THR A 167 1.46 2.97 11.93
CA THR A 167 0.19 2.55 12.55
C THR A 167 -0.75 1.88 11.55
N PRO A 168 -1.10 2.48 10.39
CA PRO A 168 -1.92 1.82 9.38
C PRO A 168 -1.28 0.54 8.81
N LEU A 169 0.05 0.53 8.67
CA LEU A 169 0.77 -0.64 8.16
C LEU A 169 0.71 -1.81 9.13
N LEU A 170 0.77 -1.56 10.44
CA LEU A 170 0.53 -2.57 11.47
C LEU A 170 -0.89 -3.13 11.39
N TRP A 171 -1.89 -2.27 11.31
CA TRP A 171 -3.30 -2.67 11.19
C TRP A 171 -3.54 -3.47 9.91
N PHE A 172 -3.02 -3.00 8.79
CA PHE A 172 -3.10 -3.73 7.51
C PHE A 172 -2.48 -5.13 7.64
N THR A 173 -1.28 -5.23 8.20
CA THR A 173 -0.58 -6.51 8.34
C THR A 173 -1.33 -7.46 9.27
N GLU A 174 -1.88 -6.97 10.37
CA GLU A 174 -2.69 -7.78 11.28
C GLU A 174 -4.01 -8.22 10.62
N ALA A 175 -4.67 -7.35 9.87
CA ALA A 175 -5.85 -7.67 9.09
C ALA A 175 -5.54 -8.72 7.99
N ALA A 176 -4.43 -8.57 7.26
CA ALA A 176 -3.99 -9.51 6.24
C ALA A 176 -3.79 -10.93 6.79
N ARG A 177 -3.31 -11.03 8.03
CA ARG A 177 -3.12 -12.32 8.72
C ARG A 177 -4.42 -12.99 9.13
N ARG A 178 -5.41 -12.23 9.54
CA ARG A 178 -6.68 -12.73 10.10
C ARG A 178 -7.75 -12.92 9.02
N LEU A 179 -7.80 -12.01 8.05
CA LEU A 179 -8.83 -12.01 7.01
C LEU A 179 -8.38 -12.77 5.75
N ARG A 180 -9.33 -13.15 4.92
CA ARG A 180 -9.03 -13.58 3.55
C ARG A 180 -8.54 -12.39 2.74
N LEU A 181 -7.57 -12.60 1.82
CA LEU A 181 -7.05 -11.51 0.98
C LEU A 181 -8.15 -10.85 0.13
N ALA A 182 -9.14 -11.63 -0.31
CA ALA A 182 -10.31 -11.09 -1.00
C ALA A 182 -11.08 -10.09 -0.12
N THR A 183 -11.40 -10.46 1.13
CA THR A 183 -12.07 -9.57 2.08
C THR A 183 -11.24 -8.32 2.37
N LEU A 184 -9.92 -8.50 2.55
CA LEU A 184 -9.00 -7.39 2.77
C LEU A 184 -9.00 -6.44 1.56
N GLY A 185 -9.00 -7.00 0.33
CA GLY A 185 -9.09 -6.22 -0.90
C GLY A 185 -10.37 -5.35 -0.93
N PHE A 186 -11.53 -5.92 -0.63
CA PHE A 186 -12.77 -5.13 -0.56
C PHE A 186 -12.71 -4.01 0.48
N LEU A 187 -12.18 -4.28 1.68
CA LEU A 187 -12.01 -3.25 2.72
C LEU A 187 -11.07 -2.12 2.30
N GLN A 188 -10.09 -2.39 1.45
CA GLN A 188 -9.17 -1.38 0.95
C GLN A 188 -9.82 -0.33 0.06
N TYR A 189 -10.99 -0.61 -0.55
CA TYR A 189 -11.73 0.41 -1.29
C TYR A 189 -12.29 1.54 -0.41
N LEU A 190 -12.33 1.36 0.92
CA LEU A 190 -12.69 2.43 1.85
C LEU A 190 -11.72 3.62 1.77
N ALA A 191 -10.42 3.36 1.56
CA ALA A 191 -9.41 4.42 1.49
C ALA A 191 -9.61 5.34 0.27
N PRO A 192 -9.66 4.85 -0.99
CA PRO A 192 -9.94 5.71 -2.14
C PRO A 192 -11.32 6.35 -2.09
N THR A 193 -12.32 5.68 -1.50
CA THR A 193 -13.65 6.27 -1.27
C THR A 193 -13.55 7.45 -0.30
N GLY A 194 -12.82 7.30 0.81
CA GLY A 194 -12.59 8.39 1.76
C GLY A 194 -11.81 9.55 1.14
N HIS A 195 -10.76 9.26 0.36
CA HIS A 195 -10.02 10.29 -0.39
C HIS A 195 -10.92 11.06 -1.34
N PHE A 196 -11.78 10.36 -2.08
CA PHE A 196 -12.73 10.98 -3.00
C PHE A 196 -13.72 11.89 -2.27
N LEU A 197 -14.32 11.41 -1.16
CA LEU A 197 -15.26 12.20 -0.37
C LEU A 197 -14.62 13.44 0.27
N LEU A 198 -13.30 13.45 0.43
CA LEU A 198 -12.56 14.63 0.90
C LEU A 198 -12.12 15.53 -0.27
N ALA A 199 -11.71 14.96 -1.40
CA ALA A 199 -11.17 15.69 -2.54
C ALA A 199 -12.20 16.67 -3.15
N VAL A 200 -13.44 16.22 -3.30
CA VAL A 200 -14.49 17.04 -3.91
C VAL A 200 -14.84 18.27 -3.04
N PRO A 201 -15.23 18.15 -1.75
CA PRO A 201 -15.63 19.30 -0.95
C PRO A 201 -14.47 20.13 -0.39
N ALA A 202 -13.32 19.51 -0.06
CA ALA A 202 -12.20 20.20 0.59
C ALA A 202 -11.18 20.77 -0.39
N PHE A 203 -10.98 20.12 -1.54
CA PHE A 203 -9.99 20.53 -2.54
C PHE A 203 -10.63 21.03 -3.84
N HIS A 204 -11.97 21.05 -3.92
CA HIS A 204 -12.73 21.52 -5.11
C HIS A 204 -12.29 20.84 -6.41
N GLU A 205 -11.85 19.57 -6.33
CA GLU A 205 -11.45 18.82 -7.53
C GLU A 205 -12.66 18.57 -8.44
N PRO A 206 -12.48 18.68 -9.78
CA PRO A 206 -13.57 18.52 -10.72
C PRO A 206 -14.08 17.08 -10.72
N PHE A 207 -15.35 16.91 -10.35
CA PHE A 207 -16.04 15.63 -10.40
C PHE A 207 -16.51 15.36 -11.84
N THR A 208 -15.79 14.48 -12.53
CA THR A 208 -16.07 14.15 -13.93
C THR A 208 -17.00 12.94 -14.06
N ARG A 209 -17.63 12.78 -15.24
CA ARG A 209 -18.46 11.60 -15.55
C ARG A 209 -17.68 10.28 -15.40
N THR A 210 -16.39 10.28 -15.68
CA THR A 210 -15.49 9.13 -15.50
C THR A 210 -15.46 8.67 -14.06
N HIS A 211 -15.37 9.61 -13.12
CA HIS A 211 -15.41 9.30 -11.68
C HIS A 211 -16.76 8.72 -11.25
N ILE A 212 -17.88 9.27 -11.75
CA ILE A 212 -19.24 8.77 -11.43
C ILE A 212 -19.37 7.29 -11.82
N VAL A 213 -18.99 6.94 -13.05
CA VAL A 213 -19.10 5.57 -13.56
C VAL A 213 -18.22 4.62 -12.76
N ALA A 214 -16.95 4.98 -12.56
CA ALA A 214 -16.01 4.13 -11.85
C ALA A 214 -16.39 3.91 -10.39
N PHE A 215 -16.71 4.98 -9.65
CA PHE A 215 -17.16 4.85 -8.25
C PHE A 215 -18.51 4.15 -8.14
N GLY A 216 -19.43 4.38 -9.07
CA GLY A 216 -20.69 3.65 -9.13
C GLY A 216 -20.47 2.14 -9.25
N CYS A 217 -19.59 1.70 -10.14
CA CYS A 217 -19.22 0.29 -10.27
C CYS A 217 -18.57 -0.25 -8.99
N ILE A 218 -17.62 0.48 -8.41
CA ILE A 218 -16.87 0.06 -7.22
C ILE A 218 -17.80 -0.03 -6.00
N TRP A 219 -18.64 0.96 -5.75
CA TRP A 219 -19.58 0.95 -4.62
C TRP A 219 -20.65 -0.12 -4.77
N THR A 220 -21.17 -0.33 -6.00
CA THR A 220 -22.09 -1.43 -6.26
C THR A 220 -21.41 -2.78 -6.01
N ALA A 221 -20.14 -2.92 -6.42
CA ALA A 221 -19.35 -4.12 -6.14
C ALA A 221 -19.15 -4.38 -4.64
N GLN A 222 -19.06 -3.34 -3.82
CA GLN A 222 -18.93 -3.47 -2.37
C GLN A 222 -20.25 -3.82 -1.67
N ALA A 223 -21.39 -3.43 -2.25
CA ALA A 223 -22.70 -3.69 -1.71
C ALA A 223 -23.19 -5.14 -1.97
N ILE A 224 -22.60 -5.87 -2.91
CA ILE A 224 -22.86 -7.28 -3.26
C ILE A 224 -22.06 -8.21 -2.35
#